data_446c6fba5773ef9a60b71dfe36b722a5
#
_entry.id   446c6fba5773ef9a60b71dfe36b722a5
#
_cell.length_a   1.000
_cell.length_b   1.000
_cell.length_c   1.000
_cell.angle_alpha   90.00
_cell.angle_beta   90.00
_cell.angle_gamma   90.00
#
_symmetry.space_group_name_H-M   'P 1'
#
loop_
_entity.id
_entity.type
_entity.pdbx_description
1 polymer ?
#
loop_
_entity_poly.entity_id
_entity_poly.type
_entity_poly.pdbx_seq_one_letter_code
_entity_poly.pdbx_strand_id
1 'polypeptide(L)'
;MNRQKVGEYFKDLEAILTERNILYKPKLVWNIDETGKSFKHDPVKVIAEKGANNVPGHTSAMSTHVTIVACVNAAGERMSPLLVVRGKTERSVFSFNTREAPSGTMWDFEENGRMDDSIDERWFKEIFLKQCGTDRPQVLITDGHSSHESLALIQEGIREYIAILSLPPHITHYLQPLDRTVFGPFDKQYDRACSEFLQVDKWTFPTLFKTAWYASMTA
;
A
#
# COMPACT_ATOMS: atom_id res chain seq x y z
N MET A 1 -7.25 22.57 6.58
CA MET A 1 -6.03 21.97 7.18
C MET A 1 -5.68 22.74 8.46
N ASN A 2 -5.54 22.05 9.60
CA ASN A 2 -5.15 22.68 10.86
C ASN A 2 -3.60 22.80 10.93
N ARG A 3 -3.07 24.00 10.66
CA ARG A 3 -1.62 24.25 10.62
C ARG A 3 -0.93 23.95 11.96
N GLN A 4 -1.62 24.14 13.07
CA GLN A 4 -1.06 23.88 14.41
C GLN A 4 -0.82 22.37 14.59
N LYS A 5 -1.82 21.51 14.32
CA LYS A 5 -1.67 20.04 14.41
C LYS A 5 -0.57 19.51 13.50
N VAL A 6 -0.46 20.06 12.29
CA VAL A 6 0.63 19.69 11.37
C VAL A 6 1.99 20.07 11.96
N GLY A 7 2.10 21.29 12.52
CA GLY A 7 3.35 21.74 13.13
C GLY A 7 3.73 20.92 14.37
N GLU A 8 2.76 20.52 15.19
CA GLU A 8 2.97 19.64 16.34
C GLU A 8 3.49 18.26 15.88
N TYR A 9 2.84 17.64 14.90
CA TYR A 9 3.27 16.35 14.34
C TYR A 9 4.72 16.37 13.84
N PHE A 10 5.12 17.40 13.07
CA PHE A 10 6.49 17.46 12.58
C PHE A 10 7.52 17.73 13.67
N LYS A 11 7.15 18.44 14.73
CA LYS A 11 8.01 18.59 15.91
C LYS A 11 8.20 17.26 16.65
N ASP A 12 7.12 16.50 16.80
CA ASP A 12 7.16 15.19 17.46
C ASP A 12 8.00 14.21 16.61
N LEU A 13 7.81 14.21 15.28
CA LEU A 13 8.62 13.40 14.37
C LEU A 13 10.11 13.77 14.46
N GLU A 14 10.45 15.07 14.40
CA GLU A 14 11.83 15.54 14.52
C GLU A 14 12.44 15.16 15.87
N ALA A 15 11.69 15.30 16.95
CA ALA A 15 12.13 14.92 18.30
C ALA A 15 12.44 13.41 18.37
N ILE A 16 11.55 12.55 17.85
CA ILE A 16 11.73 11.10 17.83
C ILE A 16 12.96 10.71 16.98
N LEU A 17 13.11 11.30 15.79
CA LEU A 17 14.23 11.01 14.91
C LEU A 17 15.57 11.47 15.51
N THR A 18 15.58 12.60 16.21
CA THR A 18 16.76 13.17 16.89
C THR A 18 17.15 12.32 18.10
N GLU A 19 16.20 12.03 18.99
CA GLU A 19 16.42 11.21 20.19
C GLU A 19 16.97 9.81 19.82
N ARG A 20 16.46 9.23 18.72
CA ARG A 20 16.88 7.93 18.24
C ARG A 20 18.13 7.96 17.36
N ASN A 21 18.71 9.14 17.11
CA ASN A 21 19.89 9.33 16.25
C ASN A 21 19.73 8.78 14.83
N ILE A 22 18.54 8.99 14.24
CA ILE A 22 18.20 8.55 12.88
C ILE A 22 17.73 9.67 11.96
N LEU A 23 17.81 10.94 12.38
CA LEU A 23 17.35 12.10 11.60
C LEU A 23 17.91 12.13 10.16
N TYR A 24 19.13 11.66 9.97
CA TYR A 24 19.81 11.61 8.66
C TYR A 24 19.96 10.18 8.10
N LYS A 25 19.11 9.25 8.55
CA LYS A 25 19.11 7.85 8.12
C LYS A 25 17.79 7.49 7.44
N PRO A 26 17.53 7.95 6.22
CA PRO A 26 16.23 7.80 5.55
C PRO A 26 15.82 6.33 5.37
N LYS A 27 16.76 5.39 5.30
CA LYS A 27 16.48 3.95 5.23
C LYS A 27 15.79 3.38 6.46
N LEU A 28 15.86 4.06 7.61
CA LEU A 28 15.30 3.62 8.89
C LEU A 28 13.94 4.26 9.19
N VAL A 29 13.41 5.08 8.27
CA VAL A 29 12.11 5.74 8.39
C VAL A 29 11.18 5.17 7.32
N TRP A 30 10.19 4.41 7.75
CA TRP A 30 9.24 3.70 6.90
C TRP A 30 7.86 4.33 6.95
N ASN A 31 7.12 4.18 5.87
CA ASN A 31 5.71 4.52 5.81
C ASN A 31 4.92 3.36 5.22
N ILE A 32 3.83 2.98 5.87
CA ILE A 32 2.85 2.00 5.40
C ILE A 32 1.55 2.71 5.06
N ASP A 33 0.86 2.22 4.03
CA ASP A 33 -0.47 2.65 3.68
C ASP A 33 -1.20 1.62 2.81
N GLU A 34 -2.51 1.74 2.75
CA GLU A 34 -3.39 0.88 1.98
C GLU A 34 -3.99 1.62 0.79
N THR A 35 -4.06 0.94 -0.36
CA THR A 35 -4.85 1.39 -1.50
C THR A 35 -5.71 0.25 -2.03
N GLY A 36 -6.89 0.58 -2.53
CA GLY A 36 -7.80 -0.40 -3.08
C GLY A 36 -7.81 -0.40 -4.60
N LYS A 37 -7.80 -1.59 -5.22
CA LYS A 37 -8.03 -1.74 -6.65
C LYS A 37 -9.24 -2.59 -6.94
N SER A 38 -10.13 -2.04 -7.76
CA SER A 38 -11.22 -2.80 -8.34
C SER A 38 -10.81 -3.30 -9.72
N PHE A 39 -11.39 -4.42 -10.16
CA PHE A 39 -11.19 -4.91 -11.53
C PHE A 39 -11.91 -4.07 -12.57
N LYS A 40 -12.84 -3.20 -12.12
CA LYS A 40 -13.41 -2.16 -12.94
C LYS A 40 -12.37 -1.05 -13.07
N HIS A 41 -11.91 -0.78 -14.26
CA HIS A 41 -10.99 0.32 -14.56
C HIS A 41 -11.65 1.34 -15.48
N ASP A 42 -11.20 2.57 -15.39
CA ASP A 42 -11.62 3.62 -16.33
C ASP A 42 -10.82 3.45 -17.63
N PRO A 43 -11.50 3.43 -18.80
CA PRO A 43 -10.79 3.30 -20.07
C PRO A 43 -9.86 4.51 -20.29
N VAL A 44 -8.68 4.23 -20.83
CA VAL A 44 -7.70 5.27 -21.16
C VAL A 44 -8.34 6.25 -22.14
N LYS A 45 -8.17 7.55 -21.87
CA LYS A 45 -8.64 8.60 -22.78
C LYS A 45 -7.94 8.45 -24.13
N VAL A 46 -8.68 8.21 -25.18
CA VAL A 46 -8.19 8.11 -26.55
C VAL A 46 -8.60 9.33 -27.36
N ILE A 47 -7.77 9.72 -28.32
CA ILE A 47 -8.13 10.76 -29.29
C ILE A 47 -9.09 10.11 -30.29
N ALA A 48 -10.31 10.64 -30.37
CA ALA A 48 -11.31 10.21 -31.32
C ALA A 48 -11.78 11.41 -32.16
N GLU A 49 -12.39 11.13 -33.32
CA GLU A 49 -12.97 12.15 -34.15
C GLU A 49 -14.08 12.95 -33.41
N LYS A 50 -14.10 14.26 -33.55
CA LYS A 50 -15.08 15.11 -32.90
C LYS A 50 -16.51 14.73 -33.32
N GLY A 51 -17.31 14.25 -32.33
CA GLY A 51 -18.68 13.78 -32.57
C GLY A 51 -18.83 12.28 -32.67
N ALA A 52 -17.77 11.51 -32.50
CA ALA A 52 -17.86 10.05 -32.40
C ALA A 52 -18.70 9.64 -31.18
N ASN A 53 -19.86 8.99 -31.43
CA ASN A 53 -20.79 8.56 -30.37
C ASN A 53 -20.38 7.24 -29.71
N ASN A 54 -19.50 6.46 -30.33
CA ASN A 54 -18.99 5.18 -29.83
C ASN A 54 -17.49 5.12 -30.05
N VAL A 55 -16.75 5.22 -28.94
CA VAL A 55 -15.32 4.91 -28.93
C VAL A 55 -15.15 3.57 -28.22
N PRO A 56 -14.66 2.52 -28.89
CA PRO A 56 -14.46 1.23 -28.26
C PRO A 56 -13.49 1.35 -27.09
N GLY A 57 -13.91 0.93 -25.91
CA GLY A 57 -13.07 0.85 -24.73
C GLY A 57 -13.32 -0.47 -24.01
N HIS A 58 -12.28 -1.12 -23.51
CA HIS A 58 -12.42 -2.33 -22.71
C HIS A 58 -12.73 -1.92 -21.27
N THR A 59 -13.85 -2.37 -20.73
CA THR A 59 -14.21 -2.20 -19.31
C THR A 59 -14.56 -3.56 -18.72
N SER A 60 -14.08 -3.86 -17.51
CA SER A 60 -14.50 -5.05 -16.78
C SER A 60 -15.76 -4.74 -15.98
N ALA A 61 -16.75 -5.64 -16.03
CA ALA A 61 -17.99 -5.54 -15.24
C ALA A 61 -17.85 -6.11 -13.82
N MET A 62 -16.71 -6.74 -13.48
CA MET A 62 -16.52 -7.38 -12.18
C MET A 62 -16.20 -6.34 -11.10
N SER A 63 -17.02 -6.31 -10.04
CA SER A 63 -16.84 -5.44 -8.88
C SER A 63 -15.91 -6.02 -7.80
N THR A 64 -15.01 -6.94 -8.18
CA THR A 64 -14.04 -7.50 -7.24
C THR A 64 -13.03 -6.43 -6.83
N HIS A 65 -12.80 -6.34 -5.53
CA HIS A 65 -11.86 -5.40 -4.92
C HIS A 65 -10.71 -6.17 -4.27
N VAL A 66 -9.50 -5.64 -4.38
CA VAL A 66 -8.30 -6.14 -3.70
C VAL A 66 -7.66 -4.96 -2.97
N THR A 67 -7.41 -5.11 -1.69
CA THR A 67 -6.63 -4.14 -0.92
C THR A 67 -5.15 -4.46 -1.06
N ILE A 68 -4.37 -3.43 -1.37
CA ILE A 68 -2.93 -3.48 -1.56
C ILE A 68 -2.30 -2.72 -0.40
N VAL A 69 -1.50 -3.39 0.40
CA VAL A 69 -0.71 -2.78 1.46
C VAL A 69 0.71 -2.57 0.94
N ALA A 70 1.16 -1.33 0.94
CA ALA A 70 2.49 -0.93 0.49
C ALA A 70 3.29 -0.36 1.66
N CYS A 71 4.60 -0.65 1.68
CA CYS A 71 5.52 -0.07 2.64
C CYS A 71 6.80 0.36 1.93
N VAL A 72 7.20 1.62 2.14
CA VAL A 72 8.41 2.21 1.57
C VAL A 72 9.19 2.97 2.64
N ASN A 73 10.51 3.08 2.49
CA ASN A 73 11.28 3.97 3.36
C ASN A 73 11.59 5.31 2.68
N ALA A 74 12.08 6.26 3.47
CA ALA A 74 12.41 7.59 2.98
C ALA A 74 13.62 7.62 2.02
N ALA A 75 14.31 6.51 1.82
CA ALA A 75 15.35 6.35 0.80
C ALA A 75 14.82 5.80 -0.54
N GLY A 76 13.50 5.48 -0.63
CA GLY A 76 12.88 4.92 -1.83
C GLY A 76 12.92 3.40 -1.93
N GLU A 77 13.45 2.69 -0.92
CA GLU A 77 13.40 1.23 -0.89
C GLU A 77 11.98 0.77 -0.51
N ARG A 78 11.50 -0.31 -1.13
CA ARG A 78 10.18 -0.87 -0.91
C ARG A 78 10.23 -2.28 -0.36
N MET A 79 9.22 -2.64 0.40
CA MET A 79 8.97 -4.02 0.82
C MET A 79 8.11 -4.77 -0.20
N SER A 80 8.06 -6.08 -0.05
CA SER A 80 7.09 -6.90 -0.78
C SER A 80 5.67 -6.50 -0.39
N PRO A 81 4.72 -6.41 -1.35
CA PRO A 81 3.36 -6.03 -1.02
C PRO A 81 2.60 -7.13 -0.28
N LEU A 82 1.59 -6.72 0.50
CA LEU A 82 0.53 -7.61 0.94
C LEU A 82 -0.73 -7.31 0.12
N LEU A 83 -1.40 -8.38 -0.33
CA LEU A 83 -2.67 -8.31 -1.06
C LEU A 83 -3.76 -8.99 -0.24
N VAL A 84 -4.77 -8.20 0.18
CA VAL A 84 -5.93 -8.72 0.92
C VAL A 84 -7.12 -8.81 -0.02
N VAL A 85 -7.64 -10.04 -0.20
CA VAL A 85 -8.77 -10.31 -1.09
C VAL A 85 -10.04 -10.53 -0.27
N ARG A 86 -11.17 -10.16 -0.84
CA ARG A 86 -12.45 -10.41 -0.21
C ARG A 86 -12.77 -11.90 -0.18
N GLY A 87 -13.00 -12.44 1.01
CA GLY A 87 -13.39 -13.84 1.19
C GLY A 87 -13.38 -14.32 2.63
N LYS A 88 -13.85 -15.55 2.84
CA LYS A 88 -13.96 -16.18 4.17
C LYS A 88 -12.98 -17.32 4.38
N THR A 89 -12.26 -17.73 3.34
CA THR A 89 -11.36 -18.89 3.38
C THR A 89 -10.22 -18.71 2.41
N GLU A 90 -9.14 -19.44 2.59
CA GLU A 90 -7.98 -19.48 1.67
C GLU A 90 -8.35 -19.75 0.20
N ARG A 91 -9.49 -20.40 -0.05
CA ARG A 91 -9.98 -20.61 -1.43
C ARG A 91 -10.18 -19.29 -2.18
N SER A 92 -10.42 -18.19 -1.46
CA SER A 92 -10.54 -16.86 -2.06
C SER A 92 -9.23 -16.42 -2.69
N VAL A 93 -8.10 -16.72 -2.06
CA VAL A 93 -6.75 -16.47 -2.59
C VAL A 93 -6.44 -17.40 -3.75
N PHE A 94 -6.77 -18.69 -3.65
CA PHE A 94 -6.50 -19.68 -4.71
C PHE A 94 -7.23 -19.41 -6.03
N SER A 95 -8.25 -18.54 -6.01
CA SER A 95 -8.89 -18.08 -7.24
C SER A 95 -8.04 -17.12 -8.08
N PHE A 96 -6.93 -16.62 -7.51
CA PHE A 96 -5.96 -15.76 -8.19
C PHE A 96 -4.75 -16.55 -8.66
N ASN A 97 -4.11 -16.11 -9.75
CA ASN A 97 -2.82 -16.64 -10.19
C ASN A 97 -1.68 -16.01 -9.35
N THR A 98 -1.57 -16.44 -8.09
CA THR A 98 -0.66 -15.83 -7.11
C THR A 98 0.82 -15.86 -7.53
N ARG A 99 1.21 -16.79 -8.42
CA ARG A 99 2.59 -16.94 -8.91
C ARG A 99 3.02 -15.78 -9.82
N GLU A 100 2.06 -15.10 -10.43
CA GLU A 100 2.33 -13.95 -11.31
C GLU A 100 2.40 -12.62 -10.56
N ALA A 101 2.19 -12.60 -9.25
CA ALA A 101 2.41 -11.41 -8.43
C ALA A 101 3.92 -11.08 -8.28
N PRO A 102 4.28 -9.87 -7.80
CA PRO A 102 5.65 -9.55 -7.43
C PRO A 102 6.26 -10.59 -6.47
N SER A 103 7.56 -10.82 -6.57
CA SER A 103 8.25 -11.77 -5.68
C SER A 103 8.08 -11.37 -4.22
N GLY A 104 7.82 -12.35 -3.36
CA GLY A 104 7.60 -12.14 -1.93
C GLY A 104 6.23 -11.57 -1.56
N THR A 105 5.31 -11.39 -2.52
CA THR A 105 3.94 -10.94 -2.22
C THR A 105 3.29 -11.86 -1.19
N MET A 106 2.86 -11.30 -0.08
CA MET A 106 2.00 -11.97 0.88
C MET A 106 0.54 -11.86 0.42
N TRP A 107 -0.23 -12.92 0.62
CA TRP A 107 -1.66 -12.95 0.31
C TRP A 107 -2.46 -13.28 1.55
N ASP A 108 -3.55 -12.58 1.70
CA ASP A 108 -4.49 -12.78 2.79
C ASP A 108 -5.93 -12.60 2.34
N PHE A 109 -6.87 -12.92 3.20
CA PHE A 109 -8.29 -12.76 2.94
C PHE A 109 -9.04 -12.28 4.19
N GLU A 110 -10.06 -11.45 3.96
CA GLU A 110 -10.98 -10.97 4.98
C GLU A 110 -12.36 -10.77 4.34
N GLU A 111 -13.46 -10.87 5.12
CA GLU A 111 -14.83 -10.85 4.59
C GLU A 111 -15.15 -9.62 3.73
N ASN A 112 -14.66 -8.47 4.10
CA ASN A 112 -14.80 -7.21 3.37
C ASN A 112 -13.61 -6.91 2.46
N GLY A 113 -12.53 -7.71 2.54
CA GLY A 113 -11.28 -7.51 1.81
C GLY A 113 -10.49 -6.31 2.33
N ARG A 114 -10.51 -6.06 3.63
CA ARG A 114 -9.81 -4.96 4.30
C ARG A 114 -8.76 -5.50 5.26
N MET A 115 -7.83 -4.66 5.62
CA MET A 115 -6.89 -4.92 6.71
C MET A 115 -7.65 -5.01 8.04
N ASP A 116 -7.31 -5.98 8.86
CA ASP A 116 -7.73 -6.08 10.25
C ASP A 116 -6.51 -6.27 11.17
N ASP A 117 -6.71 -6.20 12.48
CA ASP A 117 -5.63 -6.29 13.47
C ASP A 117 -4.78 -7.56 13.31
N SER A 118 -5.40 -8.69 12.96
CA SER A 118 -4.69 -9.97 12.82
C SER A 118 -3.83 -10.02 11.56
N ILE A 119 -4.30 -9.43 10.47
CA ILE A 119 -3.57 -9.30 9.21
C ILE A 119 -2.41 -8.34 9.39
N ASP A 120 -2.63 -7.22 10.10
CA ASP A 120 -1.60 -6.21 10.38
C ASP A 120 -0.46 -6.78 11.23
N GLU A 121 -0.78 -7.48 12.32
CA GLU A 121 0.23 -8.17 13.14
C GLU A 121 1.03 -9.21 12.35
N ARG A 122 0.37 -9.95 11.46
CA ARG A 122 1.02 -10.93 10.61
C ARG A 122 1.90 -10.26 9.56
N TRP A 123 1.42 -9.17 8.92
CA TRP A 123 2.21 -8.37 8.00
C TRP A 123 3.47 -7.82 8.67
N PHE A 124 3.33 -7.28 9.89
CA PHE A 124 4.46 -6.74 10.64
C PHE A 124 5.54 -7.80 10.88
N LYS A 125 5.15 -9.00 11.31
CA LYS A 125 6.07 -10.11 11.60
C LYS A 125 6.66 -10.74 10.33
N GLU A 126 5.82 -10.96 9.30
CA GLU A 126 6.20 -11.76 8.14
C GLU A 126 6.82 -10.94 7.01
N ILE A 127 6.49 -9.66 6.89
CA ILE A 127 7.04 -8.75 5.88
C ILE A 127 7.96 -7.73 6.53
N PHE A 128 7.43 -6.88 7.42
CA PHE A 128 8.17 -5.74 7.92
C PHE A 128 9.46 -6.16 8.64
N LEU A 129 9.37 -6.98 9.68
CA LEU A 129 10.53 -7.41 10.46
C LEU A 129 11.55 -8.21 9.64
N LYS A 130 11.11 -8.93 8.60
CA LYS A 130 12.02 -9.71 7.75
C LYS A 130 12.73 -8.86 6.69
N GLN A 131 12.17 -7.71 6.31
CA GLN A 131 12.69 -6.89 5.21
C GLN A 131 13.21 -5.52 5.63
N CYS A 132 12.92 -5.04 6.83
CA CYS A 132 13.40 -3.74 7.32
C CYS A 132 14.91 -3.70 7.64
N GLY A 133 15.62 -4.83 7.50
CA GLY A 133 17.03 -4.95 7.87
C GLY A 133 17.25 -5.09 9.38
N THR A 134 18.51 -5.12 9.79
CA THR A 134 18.91 -5.35 11.18
C THR A 134 19.22 -4.08 11.96
N ASP A 135 19.40 -2.96 11.27
CA ASP A 135 19.72 -1.70 11.91
C ASP A 135 18.58 -1.22 12.82
N ARG A 136 18.93 -0.76 14.00
CA ARG A 136 17.98 -0.26 15.00
C ARG A 136 18.51 1.04 15.62
N PRO A 137 17.65 1.92 16.11
CA PRO A 137 16.19 1.92 16.06
C PRO A 137 15.64 2.27 14.67
N GLN A 138 14.33 2.01 14.44
CA GLN A 138 13.62 2.43 13.24
C GLN A 138 12.31 3.14 13.60
N VAL A 139 11.70 3.80 12.62
CA VAL A 139 10.38 4.42 12.74
C VAL A 139 9.48 3.90 11.62
N LEU A 140 8.26 3.51 11.99
CA LEU A 140 7.17 3.15 11.08
C LEU A 140 6.06 4.19 11.21
N ILE A 141 5.78 4.91 10.14
CA ILE A 141 4.69 5.90 10.06
C ILE A 141 3.46 5.22 9.48
N THR A 142 2.32 5.32 10.20
CA THR A 142 1.01 4.75 9.81
C THR A 142 0.00 5.88 9.62
N ASP A 143 -1.13 5.59 9.01
CA ASP A 143 -2.21 6.57 8.78
C ASP A 143 -3.10 6.84 10.00
N GLY A 144 -2.89 6.12 11.11
CA GLY A 144 -3.69 6.25 12.33
C GLY A 144 -5.07 5.57 12.25
N HIS A 145 -5.27 4.65 11.29
CA HIS A 145 -6.42 3.75 11.34
C HIS A 145 -6.30 2.76 12.51
N SER A 146 -7.42 2.37 13.09
CA SER A 146 -7.47 1.54 14.30
C SER A 146 -6.76 0.19 14.16
N SER A 147 -6.69 -0.37 12.95
CA SER A 147 -5.97 -1.61 12.68
C SER A 147 -4.46 -1.51 12.92
N HIS A 148 -3.87 -0.33 12.73
CA HIS A 148 -2.43 -0.09 12.94
C HIS A 148 -2.08 0.33 14.38
N GLU A 149 -3.05 0.32 15.28
CA GLU A 149 -2.89 0.73 16.69
C GLU A 149 -3.17 -0.44 17.66
N SER A 150 -3.11 -1.70 17.17
CA SER A 150 -3.28 -2.83 18.07
C SER A 150 -2.21 -2.86 19.15
N LEU A 151 -2.61 -3.18 20.38
CA LEU A 151 -1.67 -3.29 21.51
C LEU A 151 -0.54 -4.30 21.21
N ALA A 152 -0.85 -5.38 20.52
CA ALA A 152 0.12 -6.40 20.15
C ALA A 152 1.17 -5.87 19.17
N LEU A 153 0.74 -5.09 18.17
CA LEU A 153 1.64 -4.45 17.21
C LEU A 153 2.58 -3.45 17.92
N ILE A 154 2.04 -2.62 18.80
CA ILE A 154 2.83 -1.64 19.58
C ILE A 154 3.84 -2.36 20.47
N GLN A 155 3.43 -3.42 21.17
CA GLN A 155 4.33 -4.21 22.03
C GLN A 155 5.46 -4.87 21.24
N GLU A 156 5.15 -5.41 20.06
CA GLU A 156 6.15 -6.00 19.18
C GLU A 156 7.11 -4.93 18.65
N GLY A 157 6.61 -3.77 18.24
CA GLY A 157 7.42 -2.61 17.84
C GLY A 157 8.40 -2.19 18.93
N ILE A 158 7.94 -2.08 20.19
CA ILE A 158 8.79 -1.76 21.33
C ILE A 158 9.89 -2.83 21.51
N ARG A 159 9.54 -4.11 21.43
CA ARG A 159 10.50 -5.23 21.57
C ARG A 159 11.59 -5.19 20.51
N GLU A 160 11.21 -4.82 19.30
CA GLU A 160 12.08 -4.75 18.13
C GLU A 160 12.78 -3.38 17.97
N TYR A 161 12.64 -2.47 18.93
CA TYR A 161 13.17 -1.09 18.85
C TYR A 161 12.67 -0.32 17.63
N ILE A 162 11.40 -0.50 17.27
CA ILE A 162 10.71 0.20 16.20
C ILE A 162 9.64 1.10 16.82
N ALA A 163 9.74 2.41 16.58
CA ALA A 163 8.68 3.35 16.98
C ALA A 163 7.59 3.38 15.94
N ILE A 164 6.35 3.17 16.35
CA ILE A 164 5.17 3.32 15.49
C ILE A 164 4.63 4.73 15.74
N LEU A 165 4.50 5.52 14.68
CA LEU A 165 4.04 6.91 14.72
C LEU A 165 2.84 7.08 13.80
N SER A 166 1.68 7.39 14.38
CA SER A 166 0.45 7.61 13.62
C SER A 166 0.35 9.05 13.12
N LEU A 167 -0.10 9.21 11.88
CA LEU A 167 -0.45 10.51 11.32
C LEU A 167 -1.67 11.10 12.04
N PRO A 168 -1.71 12.43 12.25
CA PRO A 168 -2.85 13.04 12.91
C PRO A 168 -4.16 12.82 12.15
N PRO A 169 -5.28 12.54 12.86
CA PRO A 169 -6.56 12.29 12.22
C PRO A 169 -7.05 13.49 11.38
N HIS A 170 -7.81 13.21 10.31
CA HIS A 170 -8.40 14.17 9.37
C HIS A 170 -7.43 14.97 8.50
N ILE A 171 -6.13 14.68 8.54
CA ILE A 171 -5.13 15.32 7.68
C ILE A 171 -4.24 14.30 6.95
N THR A 172 -4.52 13.02 7.11
CA THR A 172 -3.81 11.90 6.52
C THR A 172 -3.65 12.06 5.00
N HIS A 173 -4.72 12.37 4.28
CA HIS A 173 -4.71 12.59 2.83
C HIS A 173 -3.79 13.75 2.34
N TYR A 174 -3.34 14.64 3.24
CA TYR A 174 -2.34 15.67 2.94
C TYR A 174 -0.92 15.24 3.29
N LEU A 175 -0.76 14.43 4.35
CA LEU A 175 0.53 14.10 4.92
C LEU A 175 1.02 12.68 4.59
N GLN A 176 0.11 11.77 4.17
CA GLN A 176 0.46 10.38 3.87
C GLN A 176 1.42 10.32 2.68
N PRO A 177 2.68 9.91 2.89
CA PRO A 177 3.69 9.93 1.82
C PRO A 177 3.30 9.06 0.64
N LEU A 178 2.78 7.85 0.88
CA LEU A 178 2.38 6.90 -0.17
C LEU A 178 1.26 7.44 -1.06
N ASP A 179 0.23 8.07 -0.48
CA ASP A 179 -0.84 8.73 -1.23
C ASP A 179 -0.33 9.86 -2.12
N ARG A 180 0.66 10.59 -1.63
CA ARG A 180 1.18 11.78 -2.32
C ARG A 180 2.18 11.46 -3.42
N THR A 181 2.90 10.34 -3.32
CA THR A 181 4.04 10.07 -4.19
C THR A 181 3.93 8.77 -4.99
N VAL A 182 3.34 7.72 -4.42
CA VAL A 182 3.40 6.36 -4.96
C VAL A 182 2.09 5.92 -5.60
N PHE A 183 0.96 6.08 -4.91
CA PHE A 183 -0.31 5.52 -5.38
C PHE A 183 -0.84 6.19 -6.65
N GLY A 184 -0.62 7.49 -6.84
CA GLY A 184 -1.01 8.16 -8.08
C GLY A 184 -0.27 7.65 -9.33
N PRO A 185 1.06 7.53 -9.33
CA PRO A 185 1.81 6.85 -10.39
C PRO A 185 1.41 5.39 -10.57
N PHE A 186 1.21 4.64 -9.48
CA PHE A 186 0.77 3.25 -9.53
C PHE A 186 -0.57 3.10 -10.25
N ASP A 187 -1.55 3.94 -9.93
CA ASP A 187 -2.88 3.94 -10.55
C ASP A 187 -2.79 4.12 -12.07
N LYS A 188 -1.99 5.09 -12.52
CA LYS A 188 -1.79 5.35 -13.95
C LYS A 188 -1.16 4.14 -14.67
N GLN A 189 -0.18 3.49 -14.04
CA GLN A 189 0.46 2.30 -14.63
C GLN A 189 -0.47 1.10 -14.62
N TYR A 190 -1.29 0.94 -13.58
CA TYR A 190 -2.29 -0.10 -13.50
C TYR A 190 -3.37 0.05 -14.59
N ASP A 191 -3.93 1.26 -14.73
CA ASP A 191 -4.94 1.56 -15.75
C ASP A 191 -4.38 1.36 -17.16
N ARG A 192 -3.10 1.73 -17.39
CA ARG A 192 -2.41 1.46 -18.65
C ARG A 192 -2.28 -0.04 -18.89
N ALA A 193 -1.80 -0.81 -17.92
CA ALA A 193 -1.70 -2.26 -18.04
C ALA A 193 -3.07 -2.90 -18.32
N CYS A 194 -4.13 -2.46 -17.63
CA CYS A 194 -5.49 -2.93 -17.86
C CYS A 194 -5.99 -2.67 -19.28
N SER A 195 -5.62 -1.53 -19.88
CA SER A 195 -6.06 -1.18 -21.24
C SER A 195 -5.49 -2.10 -22.35
N GLU A 196 -4.40 -2.79 -22.05
CA GLU A 196 -3.75 -3.74 -22.96
C GLU A 196 -4.37 -5.16 -22.87
N PHE A 197 -5.27 -5.39 -21.91
CA PHE A 197 -5.93 -6.68 -21.69
C PHE A 197 -7.40 -6.64 -22.10
N LEU A 198 -7.86 -7.73 -22.71
CA LEU A 198 -9.27 -7.88 -23.13
C LEU A 198 -10.22 -8.01 -21.94
N GLN A 199 -9.74 -8.57 -20.84
CA GLN A 199 -10.52 -8.78 -19.63
C GLN A 199 -9.63 -8.70 -18.39
N VAL A 200 -10.08 -7.97 -17.37
CA VAL A 200 -9.46 -7.93 -16.05
C VAL A 200 -10.31 -8.79 -15.11
N ASP A 201 -9.72 -9.84 -14.59
CA ASP A 201 -10.34 -10.77 -13.64
C ASP A 201 -9.33 -11.21 -12.57
N LYS A 202 -9.75 -12.12 -11.69
CA LYS A 202 -8.90 -12.63 -10.61
C LYS A 202 -7.63 -13.32 -11.12
N TRP A 203 -7.67 -13.94 -12.28
CA TRP A 203 -6.55 -14.68 -12.85
C TRP A 203 -5.51 -13.74 -13.48
N THR A 204 -5.96 -12.71 -14.18
CA THR A 204 -5.09 -11.74 -14.87
C THR A 204 -4.60 -10.63 -13.96
N PHE A 205 -5.34 -10.31 -12.86
CA PHE A 205 -5.00 -9.24 -11.92
C PHE A 205 -3.55 -9.30 -11.39
N PRO A 206 -2.99 -10.46 -10.94
CA PRO A 206 -1.63 -10.47 -10.40
C PRO A 206 -0.56 -10.05 -11.41
N THR A 207 -0.74 -10.40 -12.68
CA THR A 207 0.17 -10.00 -13.77
C THR A 207 0.11 -8.49 -14.02
N LEU A 208 -1.10 -7.92 -14.07
CA LEU A 208 -1.33 -6.48 -14.23
C LEU A 208 -0.76 -5.70 -13.05
N PHE A 209 -1.05 -6.17 -11.85
CA PHE A 209 -0.51 -5.62 -10.61
C PHE A 209 1.01 -5.62 -10.61
N LYS A 210 1.65 -6.73 -10.94
CA LYS A 210 3.11 -6.87 -11.03
C LYS A 210 3.71 -5.84 -11.99
N THR A 211 3.12 -5.69 -13.18
CA THR A 211 3.56 -4.72 -14.18
C THR A 211 3.50 -3.28 -13.63
N ALA A 212 2.36 -2.91 -13.05
CA ALA A 212 2.16 -1.58 -12.47
C ALA A 212 3.06 -1.34 -11.24
N TRP A 213 3.20 -2.36 -10.38
CA TRP A 213 4.04 -2.31 -9.18
C TRP A 213 5.49 -2.00 -9.50
N TYR A 214 6.08 -2.74 -10.43
CA TYR A 214 7.48 -2.49 -10.79
C TYR A 214 7.68 -1.19 -11.57
N ALA A 215 6.71 -0.75 -12.36
CA ALA A 215 6.80 0.49 -13.11
C ALA A 215 6.64 1.75 -12.24
N SER A 216 5.92 1.66 -11.12
CA SER A 216 5.63 2.79 -10.23
C SER A 216 6.54 2.89 -9.02
N MET A 217 7.08 1.76 -8.57
CA MET A 217 7.95 1.65 -7.39
C MET A 217 9.43 1.68 -7.78
N THR A 218 9.80 2.46 -8.77
CA THR A 218 11.22 2.72 -9.11
C THR A 218 11.73 3.84 -8.23
N ALA A 219 12.83 3.58 -7.52
CA ALA A 219 13.57 4.59 -6.76
C ALA A 219 14.20 5.62 -7.71
#